data_8df3b4c130dc331c6c482319b8317f9e
#
_entry.id   8df3b4c130dc331c6c482319b8317f9e
#
_cell.length_a   1.000
_cell.length_b   1.000
_cell.length_c   1.000
_cell.angle_alpha   90.00
_cell.angle_beta   90.00
_cell.angle_gamma   90.00
#
_symmetry.space_group_name_H-M   'P 1'
#
loop_
_entity.id
_entity.type
_entity.pdbx_description
1 polymer ?
#
loop_
_entity_poly.entity_id
_entity_poly.type
_entity_poly.pdbx_seq_one_letter_code
_entity_poly.pdbx_strand_id
1 'polypeptide(L)'
;MERVGVFDHIVVGVDASDFGFEALQQGLVLRAPSGTLHAVTVVEEALASHAGFLASDAAAQVELEAQKVYEKTVEVLDNQPFCTVGLVKGEPVAALLSACAGQKATLVAVGGRHRSRTAGLLLSGVATVVLHDSPCSVLFVHPQWGERWYPKRILVGVDGSDNSLAALAAADDLAERLGSSVQVLAATGGKRIATDEPWAERVGEWAHGHPVVDLIDASIQADLVVVGSRGLHGLRSLGSVSERVAHRAHCSALVVREAGT
;
A
#
# COMPACT_ATOMS: atom_id res chain seq x y z
N MET A 1 10.28 21.06 -9.70
CA MET A 1 9.81 19.69 -9.97
C MET A 1 9.75 19.00 -8.61
N GLU A 2 8.55 18.83 -8.05
CA GLU A 2 8.38 18.06 -6.81
C GLU A 2 8.86 16.64 -7.05
N ARG A 3 9.72 16.12 -6.19
CA ARG A 3 10.25 14.76 -6.31
C ARG A 3 9.12 13.77 -6.04
N VAL A 4 8.69 13.05 -7.06
CA VAL A 4 7.67 11.99 -6.99
C VAL A 4 8.30 10.75 -6.32
N GLY A 5 8.56 10.75 -5.08
CA GLY A 5 9.20 9.60 -4.41
C GLY A 5 9.32 9.76 -2.92
N VAL A 6 9.16 10.97 -2.44
CA VAL A 6 9.22 11.25 -1.00
C VAL A 6 7.83 11.11 -0.42
N PHE A 7 7.63 10.09 0.43
CA PHE A 7 6.37 9.90 1.15
C PHE A 7 6.38 10.78 2.42
N ASP A 8 6.00 12.05 2.23
CA ASP A 8 6.00 13.06 3.30
C ASP A 8 4.78 12.96 4.21
N HIS A 9 3.63 12.54 3.66
CA HIS A 9 2.38 12.42 4.41
C HIS A 9 1.81 11.03 4.21
N ILE A 10 1.88 10.20 5.24
CA ILE A 10 1.40 8.83 5.19
C ILE A 10 0.14 8.68 6.02
N VAL A 11 -0.89 8.06 5.45
CA VAL A 11 -2.05 7.56 6.18
C VAL A 11 -1.94 6.05 6.28
N VAL A 12 -2.24 5.49 7.45
CA VAL A 12 -2.20 4.03 7.66
C VAL A 12 -3.53 3.57 8.24
N GLY A 13 -4.18 2.61 7.59
CA GLY A 13 -5.32 1.89 8.16
C GLY A 13 -4.82 0.81 9.12
N VAL A 14 -5.22 0.91 10.39
CA VAL A 14 -4.83 -0.05 11.43
C VAL A 14 -6.08 -0.73 11.99
N ASP A 15 -6.13 -2.06 11.86
CA ASP A 15 -7.15 -2.92 12.44
C ASP A 15 -6.53 -3.92 13.42
N ALA A 16 -7.35 -4.78 14.02
CA ALA A 16 -6.89 -5.79 14.98
C ALA A 16 -6.07 -6.93 14.34
N SER A 17 -5.92 -6.96 13.02
CA SER A 17 -5.16 -7.99 12.33
C SER A 17 -3.65 -7.74 12.40
N ASP A 18 -2.87 -8.81 12.23
CA ASP A 18 -1.42 -8.69 12.08
C ASP A 18 -1.05 -7.82 10.86
N PHE A 19 -1.91 -7.81 9.82
CA PHE A 19 -1.71 -7.00 8.62
C PHE A 19 -1.84 -5.49 8.87
N GLY A 20 -2.76 -5.06 9.74
CA GLY A 20 -2.92 -3.65 10.11
C GLY A 20 -1.69 -3.12 10.86
N PHE A 21 -1.18 -3.88 11.84
CA PHE A 21 0.03 -3.50 12.55
C PHE A 21 1.29 -3.59 11.67
N GLU A 22 1.35 -4.55 10.76
CA GLU A 22 2.44 -4.61 9.77
C GLU A 22 2.40 -3.40 8.83
N ALA A 23 1.21 -2.95 8.40
CA ALA A 23 1.06 -1.74 7.61
C ALA A 23 1.59 -0.51 8.35
N LEU A 24 1.36 -0.42 9.66
CA LEU A 24 1.92 0.65 10.50
C LEU A 24 3.45 0.62 10.51
N GLN A 25 4.04 -0.55 10.72
CA GLN A 25 5.51 -0.70 10.76
C GLN A 25 6.16 -0.38 9.40
N GLN A 26 5.59 -0.88 8.31
CA GLN A 26 6.09 -0.61 6.96
C GLN A 26 5.91 0.87 6.59
N GLY A 27 4.78 1.46 6.95
CA GLY A 27 4.54 2.90 6.77
C GLY A 27 5.59 3.76 7.48
N LEU A 28 5.97 3.40 8.72
CA LEU A 28 7.03 4.08 9.46
C LEU A 28 8.39 3.99 8.76
N VAL A 29 8.72 2.84 8.17
CA VAL A 29 9.98 2.65 7.43
C VAL A 29 10.00 3.49 6.15
N LEU A 30 8.88 3.54 5.42
CA LEU A 30 8.79 4.29 4.16
C LEU A 30 8.62 5.79 4.35
N ARG A 31 8.28 6.27 5.54
CA ARG A 31 8.09 7.68 5.85
C ARG A 31 9.40 8.46 5.69
N ALA A 32 9.32 9.62 5.05
CA ALA A 32 10.44 10.55 5.02
C ALA A 32 10.84 10.99 6.45
N PRO A 33 12.11 11.34 6.72
CA PRO A 33 12.57 11.69 8.06
C PRO A 33 11.79 12.83 8.72
N SER A 34 11.39 13.84 7.94
CA SER A 34 10.56 14.98 8.38
C SER A 34 9.07 14.78 8.08
N GLY A 35 8.70 13.65 7.50
CA GLY A 35 7.33 13.37 7.10
C GLY A 35 6.42 13.06 8.28
N THR A 36 5.11 13.17 8.05
CA THR A 36 4.07 12.85 9.02
C THR A 36 3.47 11.47 8.76
N LEU A 37 2.99 10.82 9.81
CA LEU A 37 2.20 9.60 9.70
C LEU A 37 0.94 9.75 10.54
N HIS A 38 -0.21 9.50 9.91
CA HIS A 38 -1.52 9.47 10.57
C HIS A 38 -2.09 8.05 10.51
N ALA A 39 -2.12 7.38 11.66
CA ALA A 39 -2.76 6.07 11.80
C ALA A 39 -4.25 6.23 12.07
N VAL A 40 -5.10 5.48 11.38
CA VAL A 40 -6.55 5.53 11.49
C VAL A 40 -7.08 4.16 11.86
N THR A 41 -7.76 4.08 13.00
CA THR A 41 -8.56 2.92 13.40
C THR A 41 -10.04 3.27 13.26
N VAL A 42 -10.81 2.37 12.65
CA VAL A 42 -12.23 2.63 12.37
C VAL A 42 -13.10 1.71 13.22
N VAL A 43 -14.08 2.32 13.92
CA VAL A 43 -15.18 1.61 14.56
C VAL A 43 -16.25 1.36 13.51
N GLU A 44 -16.33 0.15 13.00
CA GLU A 44 -17.27 -0.22 11.93
C GLU A 44 -18.66 -0.54 12.51
N GLU A 45 -19.50 0.46 12.66
CA GLU A 45 -20.85 0.32 13.25
C GLU A 45 -21.77 -0.61 12.44
N ALA A 46 -21.54 -0.75 11.14
CA ALA A 46 -22.30 -1.64 10.27
C ALA A 46 -22.22 -3.11 10.69
N LEU A 47 -21.10 -3.55 11.28
CA LEU A 47 -20.95 -4.91 11.80
C LEU A 47 -21.93 -5.21 12.93
N ALA A 48 -22.23 -4.22 13.76
CA ALA A 48 -23.17 -4.37 14.86
C ALA A 48 -24.63 -4.41 14.39
N SER A 49 -24.99 -3.71 13.32
CA SER A 49 -26.37 -3.66 12.83
C SER A 49 -26.88 -4.99 12.26
N HIS A 50 -26.01 -5.91 11.90
CA HIS A 50 -26.36 -7.25 11.43
C HIS A 50 -26.64 -8.26 12.57
N ALA A 51 -26.36 -7.89 13.83
CA ALA A 51 -26.50 -8.77 14.99
C ALA A 51 -27.96 -8.91 15.52
N GLY A 52 -28.93 -8.23 14.92
CA GLY A 52 -30.33 -8.34 15.30
C GLY A 52 -30.60 -7.95 16.76
N PHE A 53 -31.18 -8.86 17.56
CA PHE A 53 -31.56 -8.59 18.96
C PHE A 53 -30.34 -8.34 19.89
N LEU A 54 -29.12 -8.73 19.48
CA LEU A 54 -27.87 -8.52 20.20
C LEU A 54 -27.08 -7.31 19.68
N ALA A 55 -27.69 -6.43 18.92
CA ALA A 55 -27.02 -5.31 18.26
C ALA A 55 -26.29 -4.37 19.23
N SER A 56 -26.84 -4.14 20.45
CA SER A 56 -26.21 -3.30 21.46
C SER A 56 -24.90 -3.90 22.01
N ASP A 57 -24.90 -5.21 22.28
CA ASP A 57 -23.73 -5.90 22.83
C ASP A 57 -22.66 -6.07 21.75
N ALA A 58 -23.08 -6.34 20.51
CA ALA A 58 -22.19 -6.39 19.36
C ALA A 58 -21.55 -5.02 19.07
N ALA A 59 -22.32 -3.93 19.17
CA ALA A 59 -21.78 -2.57 19.00
C ALA A 59 -20.74 -2.23 20.06
N ALA A 60 -21.03 -2.53 21.32
CA ALA A 60 -20.10 -2.33 22.42
C ALA A 60 -18.80 -3.15 22.24
N GLN A 61 -18.92 -4.38 21.74
CA GLN A 61 -17.76 -5.25 21.48
C GLN A 61 -16.90 -4.68 20.33
N VAL A 62 -17.50 -4.23 19.23
CA VAL A 62 -16.78 -3.61 18.09
C VAL A 62 -16.06 -2.34 18.55
N GLU A 63 -16.72 -1.50 19.35
CA GLU A 63 -16.11 -0.28 19.88
C GLU A 63 -14.94 -0.60 20.82
N LEU A 64 -15.11 -1.59 21.70
CA LEU A 64 -14.05 -2.04 22.64
C LEU A 64 -12.82 -2.60 21.87
N GLU A 65 -13.05 -3.37 20.81
CA GLU A 65 -11.95 -3.91 19.99
C GLU A 65 -11.20 -2.78 19.25
N ALA A 66 -11.92 -1.86 18.66
CA ALA A 66 -11.32 -0.70 18.00
C ALA A 66 -10.56 0.19 19.00
N GLN A 67 -11.08 0.36 20.20
CA GLN A 67 -10.42 1.10 21.28
C GLN A 67 -9.08 0.44 21.69
N LYS A 68 -9.04 -0.88 21.80
CA LYS A 68 -7.79 -1.62 22.09
C LYS A 68 -6.76 -1.46 20.96
N VAL A 69 -7.20 -1.49 19.71
CA VAL A 69 -6.32 -1.24 18.56
C VAL A 69 -5.76 0.17 18.61
N TYR A 70 -6.62 1.15 18.88
CA TYR A 70 -6.21 2.54 19.02
C TYR A 70 -5.15 2.71 20.13
N GLU A 71 -5.39 2.17 21.33
CA GLU A 71 -4.47 2.26 22.47
C GLU A 71 -3.10 1.62 22.16
N LYS A 72 -3.13 0.42 21.56
CA LYS A 72 -1.90 -0.25 21.10
C LYS A 72 -1.17 0.54 20.02
N THR A 73 -1.90 1.19 19.11
CA THR A 73 -1.31 2.04 18.07
C THR A 73 -0.66 3.27 18.67
N VAL A 74 -1.30 3.90 19.66
CA VAL A 74 -0.71 5.02 20.42
C VAL A 74 0.58 4.58 21.11
N GLU A 75 0.59 3.41 21.77
CA GLU A 75 1.78 2.86 22.44
C GLU A 75 2.93 2.63 21.44
N VAL A 76 2.64 2.06 20.25
CA VAL A 76 3.64 1.83 19.21
C VAL A 76 4.24 3.14 18.69
N LEU A 77 3.45 4.21 18.65
CA LEU A 77 3.84 5.51 18.10
C LEU A 77 4.35 6.51 19.16
N ASP A 78 4.33 6.16 20.44
CA ASP A 78 4.65 7.08 21.57
C ASP A 78 5.99 7.79 21.40
N ASN A 79 7.02 7.12 20.88
CA ASN A 79 8.35 7.68 20.65
C ASN A 79 8.63 8.04 19.18
N GLN A 80 7.60 8.09 18.34
CA GLN A 80 7.74 8.42 16.92
C GLN A 80 7.34 9.88 16.67
N PRO A 81 8.28 10.76 16.31
CA PRO A 81 7.96 12.16 16.04
C PRO A 81 7.05 12.28 14.82
N PHE A 82 6.21 13.30 14.80
CA PHE A 82 5.29 13.62 13.70
C PHE A 82 4.26 12.50 13.38
N CYS A 83 3.95 11.67 14.37
CA CYS A 83 2.92 10.64 14.26
C CYS A 83 1.66 11.04 15.05
N THR A 84 0.50 10.74 14.50
CA THR A 84 -0.81 10.94 15.14
C THR A 84 -1.69 9.72 14.95
N VAL A 85 -2.64 9.52 15.86
CA VAL A 85 -3.60 8.41 15.80
C VAL A 85 -5.01 8.96 15.87
N GLY A 86 -5.87 8.48 14.99
CA GLY A 86 -7.31 8.78 14.97
C GLY A 86 -8.14 7.52 15.20
N LEU A 87 -9.18 7.66 16.04
CA LEU A 87 -10.27 6.68 16.18
C LEU A 87 -11.52 7.29 15.57
N VAL A 88 -12.04 6.69 14.49
CA VAL A 88 -13.13 7.23 13.68
C VAL A 88 -14.28 6.24 13.63
N LYS A 89 -15.52 6.70 13.76
CA LYS A 89 -16.72 5.87 13.54
C LYS A 89 -17.17 5.98 12.09
N GLY A 90 -17.52 4.84 11.48
CA GLY A 90 -18.09 4.84 10.13
C GLY A 90 -17.67 3.66 9.27
N GLU A 91 -17.70 3.86 7.96
CA GLU A 91 -17.29 2.88 6.96
C GLU A 91 -15.77 3.01 6.70
N PRO A 92 -15.00 1.90 6.77
CA PRO A 92 -13.53 1.94 6.74
C PRO A 92 -12.93 2.61 5.50
N VAL A 93 -13.46 2.32 4.30
CA VAL A 93 -12.93 2.91 3.06
C VAL A 93 -13.14 4.42 3.04
N ALA A 94 -14.36 4.86 3.35
CA ALA A 94 -14.70 6.29 3.37
C ALA A 94 -13.85 7.05 4.41
N ALA A 95 -13.64 6.45 5.58
CA ALA A 95 -12.82 7.03 6.64
C ALA A 95 -11.35 7.18 6.18
N LEU A 96 -10.77 6.14 5.56
CA LEU A 96 -9.40 6.18 5.06
C LEU A 96 -9.21 7.17 3.92
N LEU A 97 -10.12 7.18 2.93
CA LEU A 97 -10.05 8.14 1.82
C LEU A 97 -10.23 9.59 2.29
N SER A 98 -11.12 9.82 3.27
CA SER A 98 -11.29 11.13 3.91
C SER A 98 -10.03 11.55 4.66
N ALA A 99 -9.39 10.63 5.39
CA ALA A 99 -8.11 10.91 6.05
C ALA A 99 -7.01 11.23 5.03
N CYS A 100 -6.94 10.50 3.90
CA CYS A 100 -6.00 10.80 2.83
C CYS A 100 -6.19 12.22 2.29
N ALA A 101 -7.42 12.63 2.05
CA ALA A 101 -7.72 13.98 1.58
C ALA A 101 -7.38 15.04 2.63
N GLY A 102 -7.78 14.83 3.89
CA GLY A 102 -7.54 15.76 5.00
C GLY A 102 -6.05 15.95 5.33
N GLN A 103 -5.27 14.90 5.26
CA GLN A 103 -3.82 14.93 5.51
C GLN A 103 -3.00 15.26 4.26
N LYS A 104 -3.64 15.44 3.09
CA LYS A 104 -2.96 15.55 1.79
C LYS A 104 -1.94 14.42 1.59
N ALA A 105 -2.39 13.19 1.87
CA ALA A 105 -1.52 12.03 1.88
C ALA A 105 -0.83 11.82 0.54
N THR A 106 0.46 11.50 0.59
CA THR A 106 1.27 11.07 -0.55
C THR A 106 1.30 9.54 -0.66
N LEU A 107 1.01 8.85 0.47
CA LEU A 107 0.93 7.40 0.57
C LEU A 107 -0.18 7.01 1.53
N VAL A 108 -0.95 5.99 1.17
CA VAL A 108 -1.80 5.24 2.11
C VAL A 108 -1.31 3.80 2.23
N ALA A 109 -1.15 3.31 3.47
CA ALA A 109 -0.75 1.93 3.74
C ALA A 109 -1.94 1.15 4.32
N VAL A 110 -2.21 -0.02 3.76
CA VAL A 110 -3.29 -0.91 4.17
C VAL A 110 -2.86 -2.37 4.14
N GLY A 111 -3.35 -3.16 5.08
CA GLY A 111 -3.10 -4.59 5.12
C GLY A 111 -3.79 -5.35 3.98
N GLY A 112 -3.04 -6.18 3.25
CA GLY A 112 -3.48 -6.83 2.00
C GLY A 112 -4.51 -7.95 2.14
N ARG A 113 -4.77 -8.48 3.34
CA ARG A 113 -5.74 -9.55 3.55
C ARG A 113 -6.50 -9.40 4.86
N HIS A 114 -7.81 -9.26 4.74
CA HIS A 114 -8.74 -9.71 5.75
C HIS A 114 -9.56 -10.86 5.17
N ARG A 115 -9.18 -12.11 5.43
CA ARG A 115 -10.09 -13.24 5.31
C ARG A 115 -10.87 -13.35 6.61
N SER A 116 -11.96 -12.65 6.74
CA SER A 116 -13.00 -13.04 7.68
C SER A 116 -13.51 -14.42 7.28
N ARG A 117 -13.24 -15.42 8.10
CA ARG A 117 -13.64 -16.81 7.88
C ARG A 117 -15.16 -17.04 8.02
N THR A 118 -15.92 -16.02 8.37
CA THR A 118 -17.32 -16.15 8.81
C THR A 118 -18.36 -15.57 7.87
N ALA A 119 -17.99 -14.82 6.84
CA ALA A 119 -18.97 -14.31 5.88
C ALA A 119 -18.64 -14.82 4.48
N GLY A 120 -19.48 -15.72 3.97
CA GLY A 120 -19.44 -16.23 2.61
C GLY A 120 -19.78 -15.19 1.52
N LEU A 121 -19.56 -13.91 1.77
CA LEU A 121 -19.64 -12.84 0.78
C LEU A 121 -18.21 -12.41 0.41
N LEU A 122 -17.91 -12.51 -0.88
CA LEU A 122 -16.79 -11.85 -1.55
C LEU A 122 -17.03 -10.33 -1.59
N LEU A 123 -17.01 -9.68 -0.42
CA LEU A 123 -16.86 -8.22 -0.37
C LEU A 123 -15.39 -7.95 -0.69
N SER A 124 -15.16 -7.19 -1.76
CA SER A 124 -13.85 -6.63 -2.03
C SER A 124 -13.36 -5.96 -0.75
N GLY A 125 -12.29 -6.51 -0.15
CA GLY A 125 -11.83 -6.04 1.15
C GLY A 125 -11.41 -4.57 1.08
N VAL A 126 -11.44 -3.87 2.23
CA VAL A 126 -11.06 -2.45 2.36
C VAL A 126 -9.81 -2.13 1.55
N ALA A 127 -8.76 -2.96 1.65
CA ALA A 127 -7.51 -2.78 0.93
C ALA A 127 -7.69 -2.74 -0.60
N THR A 128 -8.58 -3.58 -1.16
CA THR A 128 -8.85 -3.58 -2.61
C THR A 128 -9.52 -2.30 -3.05
N VAL A 129 -10.53 -1.83 -2.32
CA VAL A 129 -11.23 -0.58 -2.66
C VAL A 129 -10.31 0.62 -2.50
N VAL A 130 -9.53 0.68 -1.41
CA VAL A 130 -8.51 1.72 -1.23
C VAL A 130 -7.47 1.69 -2.36
N LEU A 131 -7.05 0.50 -2.79
CA LEU A 131 -6.12 0.35 -3.92
C LEU A 131 -6.69 0.93 -5.22
N HIS A 132 -8.00 0.86 -5.44
CA HIS A 132 -8.65 1.44 -6.62
C HIS A 132 -8.91 2.94 -6.50
N ASP A 133 -9.43 3.38 -5.36
CA ASP A 133 -10.04 4.70 -5.20
C ASP A 133 -9.13 5.74 -4.52
N SER A 134 -7.96 5.32 -4.02
CA SER A 134 -7.04 6.23 -3.35
C SER A 134 -6.58 7.38 -4.27
N PRO A 135 -6.55 8.62 -3.77
CA PRO A 135 -6.00 9.77 -4.50
C PRO A 135 -4.47 9.80 -4.53
N CYS A 136 -3.80 8.97 -3.76
CA CYS A 136 -2.34 8.93 -3.61
C CYS A 136 -1.80 7.50 -3.83
N SER A 137 -0.49 7.33 -3.78
CA SER A 137 0.17 6.03 -3.84
C SER A 137 -0.35 5.09 -2.75
N VAL A 138 -0.33 3.78 -3.00
CA VAL A 138 -0.84 2.76 -2.07
C VAL A 138 0.23 1.74 -1.76
N LEU A 139 0.52 1.55 -0.47
CA LEU A 139 1.26 0.41 0.02
C LEU A 139 0.28 -0.70 0.41
N PHE A 140 0.24 -1.74 -0.39
CA PHE A 140 -0.55 -2.95 -0.15
C PHE A 140 0.33 -3.95 0.59
N VAL A 141 0.08 -4.12 1.89
CA VAL A 141 1.00 -4.82 2.78
C VAL A 141 0.72 -6.31 2.82
N HIS A 142 1.75 -7.08 2.56
CA HIS A 142 1.80 -8.51 2.84
C HIS A 142 2.68 -8.74 4.07
N PRO A 143 2.21 -9.46 5.11
CA PRO A 143 3.02 -9.72 6.29
C PRO A 143 4.19 -10.60 5.92
N GLN A 144 5.35 -10.20 6.41
CA GLN A 144 6.54 -11.03 6.36
C GLN A 144 6.78 -11.63 7.76
N TRP A 145 6.91 -12.94 7.82
CA TRP A 145 7.18 -13.65 9.07
C TRP A 145 8.66 -13.56 9.39
N GLY A 146 9.02 -13.05 10.57
CA GLY A 146 10.40 -13.03 11.03
C GLY A 146 10.83 -11.70 11.65
N GLU A 147 12.00 -11.21 11.24
CA GLU A 147 12.55 -9.95 11.71
C GLU A 147 11.74 -8.73 11.23
N ARG A 148 11.97 -7.58 11.89
CA ARG A 148 11.36 -6.31 11.49
C ARG A 148 11.55 -6.07 9.98
N TRP A 149 10.44 -5.85 9.27
CA TRP A 149 10.46 -5.60 7.83
C TRP A 149 11.34 -4.41 7.46
N TYR A 150 12.18 -4.63 6.45
CA TYR A 150 13.02 -3.61 5.86
C TYR A 150 13.30 -3.97 4.40
N PRO A 151 13.03 -3.09 3.43
CA PRO A 151 13.15 -3.44 2.02
C PRO A 151 14.60 -3.36 1.54
N LYS A 152 15.38 -4.38 1.78
CA LYS A 152 16.78 -4.47 1.29
C LYS A 152 16.85 -4.62 -0.23
N ARG A 153 15.85 -5.28 -0.83
CA ARG A 153 15.76 -5.56 -2.26
C ARG A 153 14.41 -5.06 -2.79
N ILE A 154 14.46 -4.06 -3.64
CA ILE A 154 13.29 -3.45 -4.27
C ILE A 154 13.22 -3.93 -5.72
N LEU A 155 12.13 -4.59 -6.10
CA LEU A 155 11.83 -4.99 -7.48
C LEU A 155 10.93 -3.93 -8.11
N VAL A 156 11.29 -3.43 -9.29
CA VAL A 156 10.48 -2.45 -10.03
C VAL A 156 10.05 -3.01 -11.36
N GLY A 157 8.75 -3.00 -11.62
CA GLY A 157 8.19 -3.32 -12.94
C GLY A 157 8.10 -2.09 -13.83
N VAL A 158 8.78 -2.09 -14.98
CA VAL A 158 8.82 -0.97 -15.92
C VAL A 158 8.36 -1.40 -17.31
N ASP A 159 7.47 -0.64 -17.93
CA ASP A 159 7.00 -0.85 -19.30
C ASP A 159 7.24 0.35 -20.23
N GLY A 160 7.93 1.38 -19.72
CA GLY A 160 8.23 2.62 -20.44
C GLY A 160 7.12 3.68 -20.39
N SER A 161 5.99 3.40 -19.71
CA SER A 161 4.96 4.42 -19.47
C SER A 161 5.39 5.40 -18.36
N ASP A 162 4.84 6.62 -18.38
CA ASP A 162 5.12 7.66 -17.38
C ASP A 162 4.89 7.14 -15.95
N ASN A 163 3.80 6.39 -15.72
CA ASN A 163 3.52 5.78 -14.43
C ASN A 163 4.58 4.75 -14.00
N SER A 164 5.12 3.97 -14.93
CA SER A 164 6.18 3.02 -14.62
C SER A 164 7.53 3.71 -14.37
N LEU A 165 7.78 4.82 -15.04
CA LEU A 165 8.96 5.66 -14.78
C LEU A 165 8.85 6.40 -13.45
N ALA A 166 7.65 6.86 -13.08
CA ALA A 166 7.39 7.39 -11.74
C ALA A 166 7.62 6.33 -10.64
N ALA A 167 7.21 5.07 -10.90
CA ALA A 167 7.49 3.96 -10.00
C ALA A 167 9.00 3.69 -9.86
N LEU A 168 9.75 3.75 -10.95
CA LEU A 168 11.20 3.62 -10.94
C LEU A 168 11.86 4.75 -10.13
N ALA A 169 11.44 5.99 -10.35
CA ALA A 169 11.95 7.14 -9.60
C ALA A 169 11.65 7.03 -8.09
N ALA A 170 10.45 6.56 -7.73
CA ALA A 170 10.09 6.31 -6.33
C ALA A 170 10.95 5.20 -5.69
N ALA A 171 11.23 4.14 -6.43
CA ALA A 171 12.10 3.07 -5.96
C ALA A 171 13.55 3.53 -5.76
N ASP A 172 14.05 4.38 -6.64
CA ASP A 172 15.40 4.96 -6.54
C ASP A 172 15.52 5.86 -5.30
N ASP A 173 14.54 6.72 -5.08
CA ASP A 173 14.51 7.58 -3.88
C ASP A 173 14.46 6.76 -2.58
N LEU A 174 13.63 5.72 -2.55
CA LEU A 174 13.59 4.78 -1.43
C LEU A 174 14.93 4.07 -1.25
N ALA A 175 15.55 3.61 -2.32
CA ALA A 175 16.81 2.90 -2.28
C ALA A 175 17.96 3.79 -1.80
N GLU A 176 18.04 5.03 -2.27
CA GLU A 176 19.01 6.01 -1.80
C GLU A 176 18.86 6.26 -0.29
N ARG A 177 17.62 6.44 0.17
CA ARG A 177 17.31 6.76 1.56
C ARG A 177 17.50 5.58 2.51
N LEU A 178 17.16 4.37 2.06
CA LEU A 178 17.18 3.16 2.89
C LEU A 178 18.43 2.30 2.68
N GLY A 179 19.30 2.61 1.71
CA GLY A 179 20.45 1.78 1.37
C GLY A 179 20.05 0.45 0.72
N SER A 180 18.95 0.45 -0.03
CA SER A 180 18.40 -0.74 -0.69
C SER A 180 19.00 -0.93 -2.08
N SER A 181 18.94 -2.16 -2.62
CA SER A 181 19.22 -2.42 -4.02
C SER A 181 17.94 -2.38 -4.85
N VAL A 182 18.02 -1.86 -6.07
CA VAL A 182 16.91 -1.84 -7.03
C VAL A 182 17.17 -2.82 -8.16
N GLN A 183 16.26 -3.73 -8.37
CA GLN A 183 16.20 -4.60 -9.53
C GLN A 183 15.09 -4.13 -10.47
N VAL A 184 15.43 -3.86 -11.73
CA VAL A 184 14.46 -3.42 -12.75
C VAL A 184 14.11 -4.59 -13.65
N LEU A 185 12.81 -4.91 -13.70
CA LEU A 185 12.24 -5.91 -14.59
C LEU A 185 11.39 -5.21 -15.66
N ALA A 186 11.76 -5.41 -16.93
CA ALA A 186 11.00 -4.84 -18.04
C ALA A 186 9.71 -5.66 -18.29
N ALA A 187 8.58 -5.14 -17.85
CA ALA A 187 7.26 -5.77 -17.91
C ALA A 187 6.50 -5.44 -19.22
N THR A 188 7.13 -5.65 -20.36
CA THR A 188 6.64 -5.22 -21.67
C THR A 188 5.79 -6.25 -22.41
N GLY A 189 5.46 -7.38 -21.78
CA GLY A 189 4.70 -8.47 -22.41
C GLY A 189 5.50 -9.20 -23.51
N GLY A 190 6.81 -9.36 -23.31
CA GLY A 190 7.71 -10.05 -24.25
C GLY A 190 8.18 -9.20 -25.43
N LYS A 191 7.79 -7.95 -25.50
CA LYS A 191 8.31 -7.02 -26.52
C LYS A 191 9.58 -6.38 -25.99
N ARG A 192 10.70 -6.64 -26.64
CA ARG A 192 11.90 -5.81 -26.47
C ARG A 192 11.59 -4.45 -27.08
N ILE A 193 11.47 -3.44 -26.25
CA ILE A 193 11.40 -2.06 -26.72
C ILE A 193 12.86 -1.66 -26.99
N ALA A 194 13.20 -1.49 -28.25
CA ALA A 194 14.45 -0.82 -28.61
C ALA A 194 14.27 0.65 -28.21
N THR A 195 14.95 1.08 -27.16
CA THR A 195 14.87 2.44 -26.67
C THR A 195 16.25 2.89 -26.25
N ASP A 196 16.58 4.12 -26.61
CA ASP A 196 17.80 4.80 -26.15
C ASP A 196 17.55 5.49 -24.78
N GLU A 197 16.39 5.21 -24.17
CA GLU A 197 16.02 5.78 -22.90
C GLU A 197 16.87 5.21 -21.74
N PRO A 198 17.32 6.05 -20.80
CA PRO A 198 18.24 5.65 -19.72
C PRO A 198 17.71 4.52 -18.83
N TRP A 199 16.40 4.35 -18.71
CA TRP A 199 15.82 3.28 -17.92
C TRP A 199 16.07 1.89 -18.53
N ALA A 200 16.20 1.79 -19.86
CA ALA A 200 16.41 0.52 -20.54
C ALA A 200 17.79 -0.08 -20.26
N GLU A 201 18.79 0.77 -20.02
CA GLU A 201 20.12 0.34 -19.62
C GLU A 201 20.15 -0.30 -18.22
N ARG A 202 19.15 0.03 -17.40
CA ARG A 202 19.01 -0.47 -16.03
C ARG A 202 18.24 -1.78 -15.93
N VAL A 203 17.65 -2.26 -17.03
CA VAL A 203 16.89 -3.50 -17.06
C VAL A 203 17.82 -4.69 -16.82
N GLY A 204 17.71 -5.29 -15.65
CA GLY A 204 18.44 -6.51 -15.31
C GLY A 204 17.81 -7.75 -15.95
N GLU A 205 16.51 -7.73 -16.15
CA GLU A 205 15.73 -8.84 -16.70
C GLU A 205 14.58 -8.35 -17.57
N TRP A 206 14.40 -8.98 -18.73
CA TRP A 206 13.27 -8.74 -19.61
C TRP A 206 12.24 -9.84 -19.42
N ALA A 207 11.01 -9.45 -19.05
CA ALA A 207 9.91 -10.39 -18.95
C ALA A 207 9.66 -11.10 -20.28
N HIS A 208 9.75 -12.41 -20.28
CA HIS A 208 9.65 -13.21 -21.51
C HIS A 208 8.21 -13.65 -21.81
N GLY A 209 7.26 -13.40 -20.92
CA GLY A 209 5.91 -13.88 -21.03
C GLY A 209 4.87 -12.88 -20.57
N HIS A 210 4.20 -13.22 -19.49
CA HIS A 210 3.11 -12.41 -18.97
C HIS A 210 3.60 -11.52 -17.83
N PRO A 211 3.57 -10.18 -17.96
CA PRO A 211 4.16 -9.23 -16.99
C PRO A 211 3.76 -9.51 -15.54
N VAL A 212 2.52 -9.92 -15.32
CA VAL A 212 2.01 -10.25 -13.98
C VAL A 212 2.70 -11.48 -13.40
N VAL A 213 2.91 -12.52 -14.19
CA VAL A 213 3.53 -13.78 -13.73
C VAL A 213 4.99 -13.51 -13.41
N ASP A 214 5.70 -12.86 -14.32
CA ASP A 214 7.13 -12.60 -14.18
C ASP A 214 7.41 -11.71 -12.95
N LEU A 215 6.57 -10.68 -12.70
CA LEU A 215 6.67 -9.82 -11.50
C LEU A 215 6.35 -10.59 -10.21
N ILE A 216 5.34 -11.47 -10.22
CA ILE A 216 5.00 -12.28 -9.05
C ILE A 216 6.12 -13.25 -8.73
N ASP A 217 6.67 -13.94 -9.73
CA ASP A 217 7.75 -14.91 -9.53
C ASP A 217 9.04 -14.21 -9.03
N ALA A 218 9.40 -13.07 -9.63
CA ALA A 218 10.53 -12.28 -9.20
C ALA A 218 10.34 -11.71 -7.77
N SER A 219 9.10 -11.46 -7.34
CA SER A 219 8.80 -10.95 -5.98
C SER A 219 9.19 -11.90 -4.85
N ILE A 220 9.43 -13.20 -5.13
CA ILE A 220 9.93 -14.18 -4.15
C ILE A 220 11.29 -13.75 -3.59
N GLN A 221 12.09 -13.09 -4.41
CA GLN A 221 13.45 -12.64 -4.05
C GLN A 221 13.48 -11.15 -3.62
N ALA A 222 12.35 -10.47 -3.59
CA ALA A 222 12.23 -9.07 -3.23
C ALA A 222 11.61 -8.89 -1.85
N ASP A 223 11.88 -7.75 -1.22
CA ASP A 223 11.26 -7.32 0.04
C ASP A 223 10.13 -6.31 -0.23
N LEU A 224 10.17 -5.65 -1.38
CA LEU A 224 9.16 -4.71 -1.87
C LEU A 224 9.07 -4.77 -3.39
N VAL A 225 7.87 -4.89 -3.93
CA VAL A 225 7.61 -4.70 -5.36
C VAL A 225 7.04 -3.30 -5.58
N VAL A 226 7.56 -2.57 -6.56
CA VAL A 226 7.08 -1.24 -6.94
C VAL A 226 6.56 -1.28 -8.37
N VAL A 227 5.34 -0.81 -8.58
CA VAL A 227 4.69 -0.73 -9.89
C VAL A 227 3.95 0.59 -10.03
N GLY A 228 3.85 1.09 -11.26
CA GLY A 228 3.02 2.26 -11.55
C GLY A 228 1.53 1.91 -11.61
N SER A 229 0.68 2.84 -11.25
CA SER A 229 -0.75 2.74 -11.53
C SER A 229 -1.00 3.18 -12.96
N ARG A 230 -1.62 2.35 -13.82
CA ARG A 230 -2.10 2.82 -15.12
C ARG A 230 -3.36 3.64 -14.93
N GLY A 231 -3.26 4.94 -15.16
CA GLY A 231 -4.43 5.78 -15.42
C GLY A 231 -4.95 5.53 -16.84
N LEU A 232 -6.11 4.91 -17.00
CA LEU A 232 -6.83 4.93 -18.27
C LEU A 232 -7.53 6.29 -18.36
N HIS A 233 -7.09 7.14 -19.33
CA HIS A 233 -7.76 8.36 -19.83
C HIS A 233 -8.91 8.90 -18.95
N GLY A 234 -8.58 9.68 -17.91
CA GLY A 234 -9.56 10.39 -17.09
C GLY A 234 -10.37 9.56 -16.07
N LEU A 235 -10.27 8.24 -16.08
CA LEU A 235 -10.81 7.36 -15.04
C LEU A 235 -9.67 6.97 -14.11
N ARG A 236 -9.85 7.15 -12.80
CA ARG A 236 -8.89 6.77 -11.74
C ARG A 236 -8.88 5.24 -11.54
N SER A 237 -8.78 4.47 -12.61
CA SER A 237 -8.80 3.01 -12.52
C SER A 237 -7.38 2.45 -12.46
N LEU A 238 -7.18 1.54 -11.53
CA LEU A 238 -5.95 0.77 -11.38
C LEU A 238 -5.72 -0.10 -12.62
N GLY A 239 -4.46 -0.22 -13.06
CA GLY A 239 -4.10 -1.12 -14.15
C GLY A 239 -4.23 -2.59 -13.75
N SER A 240 -4.63 -3.44 -14.69
CA SER A 240 -4.80 -4.88 -14.43
C SER A 240 -3.53 -5.60 -13.99
N VAL A 241 -2.36 -5.10 -14.35
CA VAL A 241 -1.06 -5.64 -13.90
C VAL A 241 -0.82 -5.24 -12.45
N SER A 242 -0.95 -3.95 -12.13
CA SER A 242 -0.69 -3.40 -10.79
C SER A 242 -1.61 -4.01 -9.73
N GLU A 243 -2.90 -4.18 -10.04
CA GLU A 243 -3.86 -4.83 -9.16
C GLU A 243 -3.48 -6.29 -8.86
N ARG A 244 -3.17 -7.06 -9.91
CA ARG A 244 -2.82 -8.47 -9.76
C ARG A 244 -1.50 -8.66 -9.01
N VAL A 245 -0.52 -7.79 -9.26
CA VAL A 245 0.76 -7.78 -8.54
C VAL A 245 0.51 -7.45 -7.07
N ALA A 246 -0.25 -6.38 -6.77
CA ALA A 246 -0.56 -6.01 -5.40
C ALA A 246 -1.20 -7.16 -4.60
N HIS A 247 -2.11 -7.92 -5.22
CA HIS A 247 -2.79 -9.03 -4.55
C HIS A 247 -1.98 -10.33 -4.46
N ARG A 248 -1.03 -10.56 -5.34
CA ARG A 248 -0.40 -11.89 -5.53
C ARG A 248 1.09 -11.92 -5.33
N ALA A 249 1.77 -10.78 -5.21
CA ALA A 249 3.19 -10.73 -4.89
C ALA A 249 3.48 -11.45 -3.57
N HIS A 250 4.68 -12.00 -3.44
CA HIS A 250 5.16 -12.69 -2.24
C HIS A 250 5.68 -11.73 -1.17
N CYS A 251 5.81 -10.46 -1.49
CA CYS A 251 6.18 -9.36 -0.59
C CYS A 251 5.19 -8.19 -0.74
N SER A 252 5.32 -7.17 0.09
CA SER A 252 4.49 -5.96 -0.01
C SER A 252 4.64 -5.28 -1.36
N ALA A 253 3.56 -4.67 -1.83
CA ALA A 253 3.52 -3.99 -3.13
C ALA A 253 3.20 -2.51 -2.97
N LEU A 254 4.04 -1.66 -3.54
CA LEU A 254 3.85 -0.23 -3.63
C LEU A 254 3.34 0.12 -5.03
N VAL A 255 2.12 0.60 -5.08
CA VAL A 255 1.51 1.11 -6.31
C VAL A 255 1.66 2.62 -6.34
N VAL A 256 2.54 3.10 -7.20
CA VAL A 256 2.85 4.53 -7.31
C VAL A 256 1.83 5.23 -8.20
N ARG A 257 1.28 6.32 -7.69
CA ARG A 257 0.42 7.26 -8.43
C ARG A 257 1.13 8.59 -8.54
N GLU A 258 1.08 9.19 -9.71
CA GLU A 258 1.45 10.59 -9.83
C GLU A 258 0.51 11.43 -8.97
N ALA A 259 1.06 12.39 -8.23
CA ALA A 259 0.25 13.37 -7.54
C ALA A 259 -0.61 14.09 -8.58
N GLY A 260 -1.93 14.00 -8.45
CA GLY A 260 -2.84 14.64 -9.39
C GLY A 260 -2.59 16.14 -9.40
N THR A 261 -2.27 16.64 -10.57
CA THR A 261 -2.28 18.09 -10.91
C THR A 261 -3.69 18.64 -10.77
#